data_88335ef909d7549865ac7df76ac27211
#
_entry.id   88335ef909d7549865ac7df76ac27211
#
_cell.length_a   1.000
_cell.length_b   1.000
_cell.length_c   1.000
_cell.angle_alpha   90.00
_cell.angle_beta   90.00
_cell.angle_gamma   90.00
#
_symmetry.space_group_name_H-M   'P 1'
#
loop_
_entity.id
_entity.type
_entity.pdbx_description
1 polymer ?
#
loop_
_entity_poly.entity_id
_entity_poly.type
_entity_poly.pdbx_seq_one_letter_code
_entity_poly.pdbx_strand_id
1 'polypeptide(L)'
;YVENDQDKKWTTQTKGELLRTNTASGIINKEKAYAIQERFSTKEKVEKEFNILKEFWNEILSHFTLKTGDEKLDRMALWNQYQCVVTYNFARSASYFESGIGRGMGFRDTSQDMLGAAHQLPNSRIRERLFDVAATQFEDGSAYHQFQPLTKRGNADIGSNFNDDPLWLVLGVGRYICETGDKDFLNEMVPFD
;
A
#
# COMPACT_ATOMS: atom_id res chain seq x y z
N TYR A 1 -5.34 -16.57 -2.21
CA TYR A 1 -4.22 -16.19 -3.06
C TYR A 1 -3.22 -17.34 -3.14
N VAL A 2 -2.89 -17.74 -4.32
CA VAL A 2 -1.97 -18.85 -4.57
C VAL A 2 -0.85 -18.34 -5.46
N GLU A 3 0.38 -18.36 -4.95
CA GLU A 3 1.58 -18.01 -5.71
C GLU A 3 2.03 -19.19 -6.57
N ASN A 4 2.69 -18.91 -7.66
CA ASN A 4 3.34 -19.94 -8.42
C ASN A 4 4.65 -20.39 -7.73
N ASP A 5 5.08 -21.60 -8.04
CA ASP A 5 6.26 -22.23 -7.42
C ASP A 5 7.59 -21.53 -7.76
N GLN A 6 7.59 -20.62 -8.70
CA GLN A 6 8.77 -19.86 -9.10
C GLN A 6 8.83 -18.46 -8.55
N ASP A 7 7.90 -18.09 -7.68
CA ASP A 7 7.82 -16.77 -7.07
C ASP A 7 7.97 -15.62 -8.09
N LYS A 8 7.48 -15.84 -9.29
CA LYS A 8 7.56 -14.85 -10.35
C LYS A 8 6.57 -13.74 -10.08
N LYS A 9 7.07 -12.53 -10.15
CA LYS A 9 6.22 -11.35 -10.19
C LYS A 9 5.22 -11.50 -11.35
N TRP A 10 4.00 -11.13 -11.10
CA TRP A 10 2.99 -11.03 -12.14
C TRP A 10 3.46 -10.03 -13.18
N THR A 11 3.59 -10.46 -14.41
CA THR A 11 3.85 -9.56 -15.52
C THR A 11 2.53 -9.27 -16.21
N THR A 12 2.17 -8.01 -16.27
CA THR A 12 1.04 -7.53 -17.06
C THR A 12 1.43 -7.56 -18.53
N GLN A 13 1.39 -8.69 -19.16
CA GLN A 13 1.71 -8.73 -20.59
C GLN A 13 0.50 -8.39 -21.44
N THR A 14 -0.62 -9.01 -21.20
CA THR A 14 -1.88 -8.68 -21.87
C THR A 14 -3.06 -9.04 -20.99
N LYS A 15 -4.22 -8.44 -21.22
CA LYS A 15 -5.46 -8.69 -20.47
C LYS A 15 -5.88 -10.17 -20.37
N GLY A 16 -5.42 -11.02 -21.26
CA GLY A 16 -5.74 -12.44 -21.26
C GLY A 16 -4.70 -13.32 -20.58
N GLU A 17 -3.49 -12.83 -20.40
CA GLU A 17 -2.35 -13.61 -19.87
C GLU A 17 -2.20 -13.49 -18.36
N LEU A 18 -2.70 -12.43 -17.78
CA LEU A 18 -2.68 -12.21 -16.32
C LEU A 18 -3.32 -13.34 -15.52
N LEU A 19 -4.36 -13.94 -16.07
CA LEU A 19 -5.07 -15.08 -15.46
C LEU A 19 -4.45 -16.43 -15.83
N ARG A 20 -3.50 -16.41 -16.75
CA ARG A 20 -2.81 -17.59 -17.25
C ARG A 20 -1.34 -17.60 -16.90
N THR A 21 -0.93 -16.92 -15.83
CA THR A 21 0.43 -17.09 -15.36
C THR A 21 0.65 -18.56 -15.06
N ASN A 22 1.08 -19.21 -16.09
CA ASN A 22 1.55 -20.54 -15.97
C ASN A 22 2.76 -20.50 -15.05
N THR A 23 2.68 -21.23 -13.98
CA THR A 23 3.86 -21.72 -13.34
C THR A 23 4.69 -22.39 -14.42
N ALA A 24 5.96 -22.08 -14.51
CA ALA A 24 6.80 -22.71 -15.55
C ALA A 24 6.82 -24.24 -15.44
N SER A 25 6.54 -24.77 -14.26
CA SER A 25 6.41 -26.21 -13.99
C SER A 25 4.98 -26.73 -14.08
N GLY A 26 3.97 -25.82 -14.16
CA GLY A 26 2.55 -26.18 -14.04
C GLY A 26 2.13 -26.53 -12.61
N ILE A 27 3.02 -26.45 -11.64
CA ILE A 27 2.74 -26.73 -10.23
C ILE A 27 2.46 -25.41 -9.49
N ILE A 28 1.35 -25.37 -8.79
CA ILE A 28 0.95 -24.21 -8.00
C ILE A 28 1.53 -24.35 -6.59
N ASN A 29 2.33 -23.37 -6.15
CA ASN A 29 2.80 -23.32 -4.77
C ASN A 29 1.63 -22.94 -3.83
N LYS A 30 1.32 -23.81 -2.89
CA LYS A 30 0.23 -23.64 -1.92
C LYS A 30 0.74 -23.42 -0.48
N GLU A 31 2.03 -23.29 -0.27
CA GLU A 31 2.61 -23.18 1.08
C GLU A 31 2.02 -22.03 1.87
N LYS A 32 1.91 -20.85 1.28
CA LYS A 32 1.28 -19.69 1.92
C LYS A 32 -0.21 -19.91 2.24
N ALA A 33 -0.92 -20.62 1.37
CA ALA A 33 -2.33 -20.95 1.61
C ALA A 33 -2.48 -21.91 2.80
N TYR A 34 -1.63 -22.93 2.86
CA TYR A 34 -1.62 -23.85 4.01
C TYR A 34 -1.18 -23.16 5.31
N ALA A 35 -0.21 -22.27 5.25
CA ALA A 35 0.22 -21.49 6.41
C ALA A 35 -0.93 -20.62 6.97
N ILE A 36 -1.71 -19.98 6.08
CA ILE A 36 -2.89 -19.21 6.49
C ILE A 36 -3.96 -20.14 7.09
N GLN A 37 -4.24 -21.27 6.45
CA GLN A 37 -5.19 -22.24 6.96
C GLN A 37 -4.79 -22.73 8.37
N GLU A 38 -3.52 -23.04 8.57
CA GLU A 38 -2.99 -23.46 9.87
C GLU A 38 -3.06 -22.35 10.91
N ARG A 39 -2.80 -21.11 10.54
CA ARG A 39 -2.88 -19.93 11.41
C ARG A 39 -4.28 -19.70 11.98
N PHE A 40 -5.33 -20.10 11.26
CA PHE A 40 -6.74 -19.94 11.65
C PHE A 40 -7.46 -21.27 11.90
N SER A 41 -6.71 -22.36 12.15
CA SER A 41 -7.27 -23.72 12.18
C SER A 41 -8.07 -24.05 13.45
N THR A 42 -7.89 -23.31 14.55
CA THR A 42 -8.62 -23.51 15.80
C THR A 42 -9.13 -22.20 16.36
N LYS A 43 -10.12 -22.30 17.28
CA LYS A 43 -10.71 -21.14 17.94
C LYS A 43 -9.65 -20.32 18.69
N GLU A 44 -8.76 -20.97 19.41
CA GLU A 44 -7.68 -20.32 20.17
C GLU A 44 -6.72 -19.55 19.27
N LYS A 45 -6.41 -20.10 18.09
CA LYS A 45 -5.58 -19.43 17.09
C LYS A 45 -6.30 -18.22 16.51
N VAL A 46 -7.58 -18.32 16.21
CA VAL A 46 -8.39 -17.18 15.76
C VAL A 46 -8.45 -16.09 16.82
N GLU A 47 -8.68 -16.43 18.08
CA GLU A 47 -8.69 -15.48 19.20
C GLU A 47 -7.33 -14.78 19.37
N LYS A 48 -6.24 -15.53 19.22
CA LYS A 48 -4.89 -14.96 19.23
C LYS A 48 -4.70 -13.93 18.12
N GLU A 49 -5.06 -14.26 16.88
CA GLU A 49 -4.95 -13.33 15.75
C GLU A 49 -5.83 -12.10 15.91
N PHE A 50 -7.02 -12.28 16.48
CA PHE A 50 -7.89 -11.15 16.78
C PHE A 50 -7.32 -10.22 17.86
N ASN A 51 -6.64 -10.76 18.85
CA ASN A 51 -5.94 -9.94 19.85
C ASN A 51 -4.76 -9.18 19.23
N ILE A 52 -3.98 -9.82 18.35
CA ILE A 52 -2.91 -9.15 17.59
C ILE A 52 -3.48 -7.97 16.79
N LEU A 53 -4.63 -8.18 16.13
CA LEU A 53 -5.29 -7.10 15.39
C LEU A 53 -5.76 -5.96 16.31
N LYS A 54 -6.29 -6.27 17.49
CA LYS A 54 -6.66 -5.24 18.48
C LYS A 54 -5.45 -4.46 18.97
N GLU A 55 -4.35 -5.14 19.28
CA GLU A 55 -3.10 -4.52 19.71
C GLU A 55 -2.56 -3.58 18.64
N PHE A 56 -2.54 -4.02 17.38
CA PHE A 56 -2.16 -3.20 16.24
C PHE A 56 -2.97 -1.88 16.15
N TRP A 57 -4.30 -1.98 16.26
CA TRP A 57 -5.14 -0.78 16.22
C TRP A 57 -4.98 0.10 17.44
N ASN A 58 -4.84 -0.49 18.62
CA ASN A 58 -4.61 0.27 19.85
C ASN A 58 -3.30 1.05 19.80
N GLU A 59 -2.23 0.43 19.28
CA GLU A 59 -0.95 1.10 19.10
C GLU A 59 -1.10 2.31 18.17
N ILE A 60 -1.61 2.10 16.96
CA ILE A 60 -1.77 3.17 15.97
C ILE A 60 -2.64 4.31 16.49
N LEU A 61 -3.78 3.98 17.08
CA LEU A 61 -4.74 4.98 17.55
C LEU A 61 -4.28 5.68 18.82
N SER A 62 -3.25 5.18 19.51
CA SER A 62 -2.64 5.83 20.66
C SER A 62 -1.71 6.99 20.31
N HIS A 63 -1.25 7.09 19.06
CA HIS A 63 -0.32 8.13 18.62
C HIS A 63 -0.93 9.55 18.71
N PHE A 64 -2.22 9.66 18.64
CA PHE A 64 -2.92 10.93 18.85
C PHE A 64 -4.14 10.71 19.73
N THR A 65 -4.22 11.43 20.84
CA THR A 65 -5.37 11.37 21.73
C THR A 65 -5.94 12.77 21.94
N LEU A 66 -7.26 12.88 21.91
CA LEU A 66 -7.97 14.13 22.17
C LEU A 66 -8.92 13.94 23.34
N LYS A 67 -8.89 14.88 24.30
CA LYS A 67 -9.80 14.93 25.46
C LYS A 67 -10.28 16.37 25.62
N THR A 68 -11.42 16.68 25.03
CA THR A 68 -12.01 18.03 25.05
C THR A 68 -13.10 18.21 26.09
N GLY A 69 -13.61 17.11 26.66
CA GLY A 69 -14.83 17.10 27.45
C GLY A 69 -16.11 16.93 26.63
N ASP A 70 -16.03 17.00 25.32
CA ASP A 70 -17.09 16.62 24.39
C ASP A 70 -16.79 15.23 23.83
N GLU A 71 -17.52 14.22 24.30
CA GLU A 71 -17.33 12.84 23.87
C GLU A 71 -17.56 12.61 22.38
N LYS A 72 -18.38 13.43 21.72
CA LYS A 72 -18.63 13.29 20.27
C LYS A 72 -17.40 13.76 19.50
N LEU A 73 -16.81 14.87 19.92
CA LEU A 73 -15.60 15.39 19.29
C LEU A 73 -14.42 14.44 19.51
N ASP A 74 -14.27 13.91 20.73
CA ASP A 74 -13.21 12.95 21.05
C ASP A 74 -13.32 11.67 20.21
N ARG A 75 -14.53 11.14 20.07
CA ARG A 75 -14.79 9.98 19.20
C ARG A 75 -14.57 10.28 17.71
N MET A 76 -14.96 11.47 17.25
CA MET A 76 -14.76 11.87 15.86
C MET A 76 -13.26 11.97 15.54
N ALA A 77 -12.46 12.50 16.42
CA ALA A 77 -11.00 12.56 16.24
C ALA A 77 -10.39 11.18 16.11
N LEU A 78 -10.77 10.25 16.98
CA LEU A 78 -10.34 8.85 16.91
C LEU A 78 -10.79 8.15 15.61
N TRP A 79 -12.03 8.37 15.20
CA TRP A 79 -12.58 7.83 13.96
C TRP A 79 -11.86 8.35 12.73
N ASN A 80 -11.52 9.64 12.69
CA ASN A 80 -10.77 10.23 11.59
C ASN A 80 -9.39 9.60 11.43
N GLN A 81 -8.69 9.34 12.53
CA GLN A 81 -7.40 8.64 12.48
C GLN A 81 -7.55 7.22 11.91
N TYR A 82 -8.55 6.49 12.39
CA TYR A 82 -8.87 5.17 11.84
C TYR A 82 -9.13 5.24 10.33
N GLN A 83 -9.92 6.22 9.86
CA GLN A 83 -10.21 6.40 8.44
C GLN A 83 -8.96 6.71 7.62
N CYS A 84 -8.06 7.56 8.09
CA CYS A 84 -6.80 7.85 7.40
C CYS A 84 -5.95 6.58 7.21
N VAL A 85 -5.81 5.79 8.26
CA VAL A 85 -5.01 4.54 8.20
C VAL A 85 -5.67 3.50 7.29
N VAL A 86 -7.00 3.36 7.35
CA VAL A 86 -7.75 2.47 6.46
C VAL A 86 -7.58 2.89 5.01
N THR A 87 -7.76 4.17 4.70
CA THR A 87 -7.60 4.70 3.35
C THR A 87 -6.20 4.44 2.81
N TYR A 88 -5.18 4.69 3.63
CA TYR A 88 -3.80 4.43 3.26
C TYR A 88 -3.53 2.94 2.95
N ASN A 89 -3.98 2.04 3.83
CA ASN A 89 -3.68 0.61 3.71
C ASN A 89 -4.50 -0.09 2.62
N PHE A 90 -5.77 0.29 2.47
CA PHE A 90 -6.70 -0.38 1.57
C PHE A 90 -6.94 0.38 0.27
N ALA A 91 -6.37 1.56 0.15
CA ALA A 91 -6.43 2.41 -1.01
C ALA A 91 -7.85 2.70 -1.52
N ARG A 92 -8.25 3.93 -1.41
CA ARG A 92 -9.59 4.37 -1.77
C ARG A 92 -10.00 4.11 -3.22
N SER A 93 -9.05 4.11 -4.15
CA SER A 93 -9.35 3.94 -5.58
C SER A 93 -8.94 2.59 -6.15
N ALA A 94 -8.13 1.88 -5.43
CA ALA A 94 -7.62 0.58 -5.87
C ALA A 94 -7.98 -0.48 -4.87
N SER A 95 -9.14 -0.37 -4.29
CA SER A 95 -9.49 -1.38 -3.34
C SER A 95 -9.43 -2.73 -4.07
N TYR A 96 -8.67 -3.60 -3.49
CA TYR A 96 -8.66 -5.01 -3.87
C TYR A 96 -10.08 -5.60 -3.93
N PHE A 97 -10.97 -4.99 -3.21
CA PHE A 97 -12.33 -5.45 -2.99
C PHE A 97 -13.32 -4.85 -3.99
N GLU A 98 -13.11 -3.60 -4.40
CA GLU A 98 -14.03 -2.94 -5.35
C GLU A 98 -13.69 -3.18 -6.80
N SER A 99 -12.41 -3.26 -7.12
CA SER A 99 -11.95 -3.16 -8.51
C SER A 99 -11.19 -4.38 -8.98
N GLY A 100 -10.88 -5.30 -8.10
CA GLY A 100 -10.02 -6.43 -8.43
C GLY A 100 -8.67 -5.98 -8.97
N ILE A 101 -8.11 -6.77 -9.85
CA ILE A 101 -6.80 -6.49 -10.47
C ILE A 101 -6.87 -5.47 -11.63
N GLY A 102 -8.07 -5.01 -11.98
CA GLY A 102 -8.29 -4.13 -13.14
C GLY A 102 -8.01 -2.65 -12.89
N ARG A 103 -7.92 -2.22 -11.64
CA ARG A 103 -7.60 -0.83 -11.27
C ARG A 103 -6.30 -0.73 -10.50
N GLY A 104 -5.61 0.37 -10.70
CA GLY A 104 -4.39 0.71 -9.99
C GLY A 104 -4.63 1.65 -8.81
N MET A 105 -3.60 1.85 -8.02
CA MET A 105 -3.51 2.93 -7.04
C MET A 105 -3.10 4.21 -7.75
N GLY A 106 -3.84 5.29 -7.54
CA GLY A 106 -3.52 6.59 -8.12
C GLY A 106 -2.21 7.14 -7.57
N PHE A 107 -1.38 7.69 -8.42
CA PHE A 107 -0.10 8.28 -8.02
C PHE A 107 -0.30 9.44 -7.06
N ARG A 108 -1.09 10.44 -7.46
CA ARG A 108 -1.45 11.58 -6.64
C ARG A 108 -2.22 11.17 -5.39
N ASP A 109 -3.26 10.35 -5.56
CA ASP A 109 -4.11 9.92 -4.44
C ASP A 109 -3.30 9.21 -3.35
N THR A 110 -2.41 8.30 -3.74
CA THR A 110 -1.54 7.58 -2.83
C THR A 110 -0.57 8.52 -2.10
N SER A 111 -0.02 9.50 -2.82
CA SER A 111 0.87 10.51 -2.25
C SER A 111 0.14 11.39 -1.22
N GLN A 112 -1.08 11.80 -1.51
CA GLN A 112 -1.92 12.55 -0.55
C GLN A 112 -2.27 11.72 0.68
N ASP A 113 -2.62 10.46 0.51
CA ASP A 113 -2.93 9.56 1.62
C ASP A 113 -1.71 9.33 2.53
N MET A 114 -0.50 9.26 1.94
CA MET A 114 0.75 9.21 2.72
C MET A 114 0.95 10.45 3.58
N LEU A 115 0.67 11.64 3.05
CA LEU A 115 0.77 12.88 3.84
C LEU A 115 -0.14 12.87 5.07
N GLY A 116 -1.36 12.36 4.90
CA GLY A 116 -2.32 12.22 5.99
C GLY A 116 -1.95 11.16 7.02
N ALA A 117 -1.26 10.10 6.62
CA ALA A 117 -0.95 8.95 7.46
C ALA A 117 0.47 8.95 8.06
N ALA A 118 1.35 9.85 7.59
CA ALA A 118 2.77 9.83 7.94
C ALA A 118 3.05 9.96 9.44
N HIS A 119 2.21 10.67 10.18
CA HIS A 119 2.35 10.85 11.63
C HIS A 119 1.76 9.70 12.46
N GLN A 120 1.06 8.77 11.85
CA GLN A 120 0.37 7.67 12.53
C GLN A 120 1.00 6.31 12.25
N LEU A 121 1.49 6.11 11.03
CA LEU A 121 2.06 4.86 10.60
C LEU A 121 3.56 4.76 10.89
N PRO A 122 4.11 3.56 11.09
CA PRO A 122 5.55 3.36 11.15
C PRO A 122 6.25 3.92 9.90
N ASN A 123 7.38 4.58 10.11
CA ASN A 123 8.16 5.20 9.02
C ASN A 123 8.49 4.23 7.88
N SER A 124 8.73 2.96 8.20
CA SER A 124 8.98 1.91 7.21
C SER A 124 7.84 1.74 6.21
N ARG A 125 6.59 1.91 6.65
CA ARG A 125 5.42 1.79 5.77
C ARG A 125 5.31 2.95 4.80
N ILE A 126 5.60 4.16 5.27
CA ILE A 126 5.62 5.34 4.41
C ILE A 126 6.76 5.23 3.41
N ARG A 127 7.95 4.83 3.88
CA ARG A 127 9.13 4.62 3.04
C ARG A 127 8.88 3.60 1.93
N GLU A 128 8.31 2.45 2.25
CA GLU A 128 7.92 1.43 1.27
C GLU A 128 6.99 2.00 0.19
N ARG A 129 6.00 2.77 0.59
CA ARG A 129 5.04 3.35 -0.34
C ARG A 129 5.66 4.42 -1.24
N LEU A 130 6.59 5.21 -0.73
CA LEU A 130 7.34 6.16 -1.55
C LEU A 130 8.16 5.46 -2.63
N PHE A 131 8.77 4.31 -2.31
CA PHE A 131 9.44 3.49 -3.32
C PHE A 131 8.48 2.94 -4.36
N ASP A 132 7.31 2.45 -3.96
CA ASP A 132 6.29 1.96 -4.88
C ASP A 132 5.89 3.05 -5.89
N VAL A 133 5.69 4.27 -5.41
CA VAL A 133 5.32 5.41 -6.26
C VAL A 133 6.49 5.85 -7.13
N ALA A 134 7.71 5.97 -6.57
CA ALA A 134 8.90 6.36 -7.30
C ALA A 134 9.23 5.40 -8.45
N ALA A 135 9.01 4.10 -8.25
CA ALA A 135 9.27 3.07 -9.26
C ALA A 135 8.28 3.06 -10.44
N THR A 136 7.35 4.00 -10.48
CA THR A 136 6.41 4.18 -11.60
C THR A 136 6.73 5.41 -12.45
N GLN A 137 7.87 6.04 -12.20
CA GLN A 137 8.35 7.16 -13.01
C GLN A 137 9.13 6.67 -14.24
N PHE A 138 9.09 7.48 -15.28
CA PHE A 138 9.93 7.33 -16.46
C PHE A 138 11.22 8.15 -16.33
N GLU A 139 12.20 7.85 -17.20
CA GLU A 139 13.48 8.59 -17.24
C GLU A 139 13.33 10.10 -17.49
N ASP A 140 12.28 10.51 -18.19
CA ASP A 140 11.97 11.92 -18.46
C ASP A 140 11.32 12.65 -17.28
N GLY A 141 11.10 11.95 -16.17
CA GLY A 141 10.47 12.49 -14.96
C GLY A 141 8.94 12.49 -14.98
N SER A 142 8.31 12.08 -16.07
CA SER A 142 6.87 11.80 -16.07
C SER A 142 6.55 10.49 -15.34
N ALA A 143 5.28 10.22 -15.11
CA ALA A 143 4.87 9.00 -14.39
C ALA A 143 3.57 8.45 -14.95
N TYR A 144 3.31 7.18 -14.68
CA TYR A 144 1.96 6.64 -14.81
C TYR A 144 1.02 7.27 -13.79
N HIS A 145 -0.20 7.53 -14.21
CA HIS A 145 -1.24 8.04 -13.30
C HIS A 145 -1.64 7.03 -12.22
N GLN A 146 -1.47 5.75 -12.49
CA GLN A 146 -1.77 4.67 -11.55
C GLN A 146 -0.73 3.56 -11.63
N PHE A 147 -0.55 2.84 -10.53
CA PHE A 147 0.24 1.62 -10.48
C PHE A 147 -0.54 0.45 -9.86
N GLN A 148 -0.17 -0.76 -10.22
CA GLN A 148 -0.81 -1.97 -9.71
C GLN A 148 -0.19 -2.38 -8.37
N PRO A 149 -0.96 -2.46 -7.29
CA PRO A 149 -0.40 -2.72 -5.96
C PRO A 149 0.23 -4.11 -5.82
N LEU A 150 -0.19 -5.08 -6.62
CA LEU A 150 0.35 -6.45 -6.58
C LEU A 150 1.64 -6.59 -7.36
N THR A 151 1.71 -5.97 -8.53
CA THR A 151 2.88 -6.07 -9.42
C THR A 151 3.90 -4.98 -9.17
N LYS A 152 3.49 -3.91 -8.51
CA LYS A 152 4.28 -2.70 -8.29
C LYS A 152 4.69 -2.01 -9.60
N ARG A 153 3.89 -2.17 -10.65
CA ARG A 153 4.13 -1.59 -11.98
C ARG A 153 3.07 -0.58 -12.34
N GLY A 154 3.47 0.38 -13.15
CA GLY A 154 2.57 1.37 -13.71
C GLY A 154 1.45 0.74 -14.54
N ASN A 155 0.31 1.43 -14.61
CA ASN A 155 -0.87 1.00 -15.34
C ASN A 155 -1.04 1.79 -16.63
N ALA A 156 -0.57 1.24 -17.74
CA ALA A 156 -0.64 1.87 -19.05
C ALA A 156 -2.09 2.10 -19.55
N ASP A 157 -3.06 1.33 -19.08
CA ASP A 157 -4.46 1.42 -19.51
C ASP A 157 -5.11 2.77 -19.13
N ILE A 158 -4.62 3.40 -18.05
CA ILE A 158 -5.16 4.69 -17.56
C ILE A 158 -4.40 5.88 -18.13
N GLY A 159 -3.21 5.65 -18.65
CA GLY A 159 -2.36 6.67 -19.25
C GLY A 159 -1.30 7.23 -18.31
N SER A 160 -0.60 8.22 -18.84
CA SER A 160 0.51 8.91 -18.20
C SER A 160 0.46 10.41 -18.54
N ASN A 161 1.49 11.15 -18.17
CA ASN A 161 1.66 12.58 -18.51
C ASN A 161 0.64 13.51 -17.82
N PHE A 162 0.16 13.15 -16.65
CA PHE A 162 -0.54 14.10 -15.79
C PHE A 162 0.51 15.00 -15.13
N ASN A 163 0.43 16.28 -15.39
CA ASN A 163 1.46 17.27 -15.07
C ASN A 163 1.79 17.38 -13.58
N ASP A 164 0.85 17.06 -12.72
CA ASP A 164 0.98 17.19 -11.26
C ASP A 164 1.46 15.93 -10.57
N ASP A 165 1.30 14.75 -11.17
CA ASP A 165 1.65 13.48 -10.52
C ASP A 165 3.10 13.44 -10.00
N PRO A 166 4.15 13.75 -10.77
CA PRO A 166 5.52 13.74 -10.26
C PRO A 166 5.78 14.71 -9.11
N LEU A 167 5.07 15.84 -9.08
CA LEU A 167 5.21 16.84 -8.02
C LEU A 167 4.74 16.31 -6.66
N TRP A 168 3.77 15.43 -6.66
CA TRP A 168 3.28 14.79 -5.45
C TRP A 168 4.31 13.86 -4.81
N LEU A 169 5.15 13.20 -5.61
CA LEU A 169 6.25 12.42 -5.07
C LEU A 169 7.28 13.32 -4.37
N VAL A 170 7.64 14.44 -4.99
CA VAL A 170 8.57 15.42 -4.38
C VAL A 170 8.03 15.92 -3.04
N LEU A 171 6.75 16.26 -2.99
CA LEU A 171 6.09 16.67 -1.75
C LEU A 171 6.08 15.55 -0.71
N GLY A 172 5.77 14.32 -1.13
CA GLY A 172 5.73 13.15 -0.25
C GLY A 172 7.10 12.84 0.36
N VAL A 173 8.17 12.87 -0.44
CA VAL A 173 9.56 12.67 0.03
C VAL A 173 9.97 13.79 0.98
N GLY A 174 9.69 15.05 0.62
CA GLY A 174 9.98 16.19 1.48
C GLY A 174 9.29 16.07 2.85
N ARG A 175 8.03 15.68 2.86
CA ARG A 175 7.28 15.47 4.11
C ARG A 175 7.84 14.31 4.92
N TYR A 176 8.15 13.19 4.29
CA TYR A 176 8.77 12.05 4.95
C TYR A 176 10.08 12.44 5.65
N ILE A 177 10.97 13.16 4.96
CA ILE A 177 12.24 13.61 5.54
C ILE A 177 12.01 14.59 6.70
N CYS A 178 11.05 15.50 6.58
CA CYS A 178 10.70 16.42 7.67
C CYS A 178 10.21 15.69 8.93
N GLU A 179 9.42 14.63 8.77
CA GLU A 179 8.89 13.87 9.89
C GLU A 179 9.92 12.93 10.52
N THR A 180 10.77 12.32 9.70
CA THR A 180 11.65 11.23 10.15
C THR A 180 13.10 11.64 10.38
N GLY A 181 13.55 12.69 9.70
CA GLY A 181 14.97 13.06 9.61
C GLY A 181 15.80 12.14 8.70
N ASP A 182 15.20 11.15 8.05
CA ASP A 182 15.86 10.17 7.18
C ASP A 182 16.30 10.80 5.86
N LYS A 183 17.44 11.47 5.87
CA LYS A 183 18.05 12.07 4.67
C LYS A 183 18.70 11.02 3.76
N ASP A 184 19.05 9.86 4.31
CA ASP A 184 19.69 8.79 3.54
C ASP A 184 18.72 8.19 2.52
N PHE A 185 17.43 8.38 2.70
CA PHE A 185 16.41 8.08 1.70
C PHE A 185 16.74 8.66 0.31
N LEU A 186 17.34 9.84 0.24
CA LEU A 186 17.70 10.48 -1.03
C LEU A 186 18.86 9.82 -1.78
N ASN A 187 19.58 8.93 -1.12
CA ASN A 187 20.68 8.17 -1.72
C ASN A 187 20.24 6.82 -2.29
N GLU A 188 18.98 6.46 -2.10
CA GLU A 188 18.46 5.20 -2.59
C GLU A 188 18.24 5.24 -4.10
N MET A 189 18.59 4.16 -4.75
CA MET A 189 18.38 3.99 -6.18
C MET A 189 17.08 3.25 -6.44
N VAL A 190 16.19 3.88 -7.19
CA VAL A 190 14.91 3.31 -7.58
C VAL A 190 14.90 3.15 -9.09
N PRO A 191 14.57 1.98 -9.63
CA PRO A 191 14.49 1.79 -11.07
C PRO A 191 13.31 2.57 -11.65
N PHE A 192 13.45 3.01 -12.86
CA PHE A 192 12.31 3.49 -13.67
C PHE A 192 11.40 2.33 -14.09
N ASP A 193 10.13 2.64 -14.45
CA ASP A 193 9.16 1.63 -14.96
C ASP A 193 9.42 1.25 -16.41
#